data_b6b14484f73ca408429e6d7039b1727e
#
_entry.id   b6b14484f73ca408429e6d7039b1727e
#
_cell.length_a   1.000
_cell.length_b   1.000
_cell.length_c   1.000
_cell.angle_alpha   90.00
_cell.angle_beta   90.00
_cell.angle_gamma   90.00
#
_symmetry.space_group_name_H-M   'P 1'
#
loop_
_entity.id
_entity.type
_entity.pdbx_description
1 polymer ?
#
loop_
_entity_poly.entity_id
_entity_poly.type
_entity_poly.pdbx_seq_one_letter_code
_entity_poly.pdbx_strand_id
1 'polypeptide(L)'
;MQEAKTIALCNQKGGVGKTATTSCLGISLAANGKRVLLVDFDPQGNLTKGLGYRDRSKYRYSVKDLIFDELNETSKDFQEYIVSSENVDLIPANIDLAGLDIHLSSVISRETVFKRALSQFKPHYDYILIDSNPALNTLVAANSLIIPVQAEPYATDGLSDLLRTIQTAKRQLNPELSIDGILITMTDQRTNLSKHISSEVRNAFGNQIKVFHTEIPRCVKTAEASLYGQSPMSYAPNSESTRAYNQLSKEVLSVDDGIAKNQYKQPIR
;
A
#
# COMPACT_ATOMS: atom_id res chain seq x y z
N MET A 1 -0.88 -13.93 20.14
CA MET A 1 -1.04 -13.85 18.68
C MET A 1 -0.13 -12.74 18.19
N GLN A 2 0.50 -12.89 17.03
CA GLN A 2 1.32 -11.84 16.44
C GLN A 2 0.38 -10.76 15.89
N GLU A 3 0.67 -9.48 16.17
CA GLU A 3 -0.09 -8.37 15.59
C GLU A 3 0.10 -8.29 14.07
N ALA A 4 -0.93 -7.79 13.37
CA ALA A 4 -0.87 -7.60 11.94
C ALA A 4 0.30 -6.70 11.53
N LYS A 5 1.02 -7.08 10.48
CA LYS A 5 1.99 -6.20 9.83
C LYS A 5 1.26 -5.18 8.97
N THR A 6 1.44 -3.89 9.26
CA THR A 6 0.85 -2.79 8.49
C THR A 6 1.86 -2.31 7.43
N ILE A 7 1.52 -2.47 6.16
CA ILE A 7 2.36 -2.08 5.01
C ILE A 7 1.65 -0.95 4.24
N ALA A 8 2.32 0.17 4.02
CA ALA A 8 1.77 1.23 3.16
C ALA A 8 2.41 1.21 1.77
N LEU A 9 1.58 1.34 0.75
CA LEU A 9 1.99 1.51 -0.65
C LEU A 9 2.16 3.00 -0.92
N CYS A 10 3.39 3.47 -1.01
CA CYS A 10 3.69 4.89 -0.91
C CYS A 10 4.53 5.38 -2.10
N ASN A 11 4.02 6.38 -2.84
CA ASN A 11 4.77 7.18 -3.81
C ASN A 11 4.03 8.49 -4.05
N GLN A 12 4.77 9.61 -4.14
CA GLN A 12 4.21 10.94 -4.44
C GLN A 12 3.65 11.03 -5.86
N LYS A 13 4.23 10.28 -6.79
CA LYS A 13 3.80 10.28 -8.18
C LYS A 13 2.48 9.54 -8.34
N GLY A 14 1.55 10.17 -9.05
CA GLY A 14 0.31 9.52 -9.48
C GLY A 14 0.57 8.48 -10.57
N GLY A 15 -0.30 7.46 -10.66
CA GLY A 15 -0.25 6.49 -11.75
C GLY A 15 0.83 5.41 -11.68
N VAL A 16 1.66 5.37 -10.64
CA VAL A 16 2.74 4.36 -10.50
C VAL A 16 2.26 2.96 -10.08
N GLY A 17 0.95 2.75 -9.98
CA GLY A 17 0.38 1.43 -9.66
C GLY A 17 0.19 1.16 -8.17
N LYS A 18 0.14 2.16 -7.27
CA LYS A 18 -0.13 1.98 -5.83
C LYS A 18 -1.38 1.15 -5.59
N THR A 19 -2.53 1.64 -6.05
CA THR A 19 -3.85 1.00 -5.88
C THR A 19 -3.91 -0.41 -6.45
N ALA A 20 -3.39 -0.62 -7.66
CA ALA A 20 -3.32 -1.95 -8.27
C ALA A 20 -2.41 -2.89 -7.46
N THR A 21 -1.30 -2.38 -6.94
CA THR A 21 -0.39 -3.18 -6.09
C THR A 21 -1.06 -3.51 -4.76
N THR A 22 -1.76 -2.56 -4.12
CA THR A 22 -2.48 -2.80 -2.86
C THR A 22 -3.51 -3.91 -3.03
N SER A 23 -4.38 -3.81 -4.02
CA SER A 23 -5.42 -4.82 -4.26
C SER A 23 -4.82 -6.18 -4.66
N CYS A 24 -3.93 -6.22 -5.65
CA CYS A 24 -3.39 -7.48 -6.16
C CYS A 24 -2.48 -8.19 -5.14
N LEU A 25 -1.63 -7.44 -4.43
CA LEU A 25 -0.79 -8.02 -3.38
C LEU A 25 -1.64 -8.56 -2.23
N GLY A 26 -2.66 -7.79 -1.79
CA GLY A 26 -3.56 -8.24 -0.73
C GLY A 26 -4.30 -9.52 -1.08
N ILE A 27 -4.90 -9.58 -2.27
CA ILE A 27 -5.59 -10.78 -2.76
C ILE A 27 -4.61 -11.96 -2.91
N SER A 28 -3.38 -11.71 -3.39
CA SER A 28 -2.35 -12.76 -3.49
C SER A 28 -1.91 -13.27 -2.11
N LEU A 29 -1.79 -12.41 -1.10
CA LEU A 29 -1.51 -12.82 0.28
C LEU A 29 -2.66 -13.63 0.86
N ALA A 30 -3.91 -13.22 0.61
CA ALA A 30 -5.09 -13.99 1.03
C ALA A 30 -5.14 -15.37 0.37
N ALA A 31 -4.80 -15.48 -0.92
CA ALA A 31 -4.67 -16.75 -1.62
C ALA A 31 -3.57 -17.65 -1.03
N ASN A 32 -2.58 -17.09 -0.32
CA ASN A 32 -1.58 -17.82 0.46
C ASN A 32 -2.01 -18.06 1.92
N GLY A 33 -3.31 -17.95 2.25
CA GLY A 33 -3.88 -18.29 3.55
C GLY A 33 -3.71 -17.21 4.62
N LYS A 34 -3.37 -15.97 4.25
CA LYS A 34 -3.25 -14.84 5.18
C LYS A 34 -4.59 -14.11 5.31
N ARG A 35 -4.91 -13.63 6.52
CA ARG A 35 -6.04 -12.71 6.76
C ARG A 35 -5.57 -11.31 6.41
N VAL A 36 -6.21 -10.67 5.45
CA VAL A 36 -5.76 -9.38 4.89
C VAL A 36 -6.86 -8.34 4.98
N LEU A 37 -6.51 -7.19 5.56
CA LEU A 37 -7.30 -5.97 5.53
C LEU A 37 -6.66 -4.98 4.57
N LEU A 38 -7.42 -4.50 3.60
CA LEU A 38 -7.07 -3.36 2.76
C LEU A 38 -7.66 -2.08 3.35
N VAL A 39 -6.93 -0.99 3.28
CA VAL A 39 -7.42 0.31 3.73
C VAL A 39 -7.21 1.31 2.60
N ASP A 40 -8.30 1.85 2.08
CA ASP A 40 -8.25 2.94 1.12
C ASP A 40 -8.08 4.27 1.88
N PHE A 41 -6.95 4.93 1.71
CA PHE A 41 -6.65 6.22 2.35
C PHE A 41 -6.41 7.32 1.30
N ASP A 42 -7.12 7.22 0.17
CA ASP A 42 -7.15 8.23 -0.88
C ASP A 42 -8.60 8.78 -1.01
N PRO A 43 -8.82 10.10 -0.92
CA PRO A 43 -10.14 10.72 -1.15
C PRO A 43 -10.78 10.34 -2.48
N GLN A 44 -9.98 9.97 -3.48
CA GLN A 44 -10.49 9.50 -4.77
C GLN A 44 -11.18 8.13 -4.68
N GLY A 45 -10.90 7.33 -3.64
CA GLY A 45 -11.53 6.03 -3.41
C GLY A 45 -11.29 5.05 -4.55
N ASN A 46 -10.09 5.05 -5.14
CA ASN A 46 -9.80 4.23 -6.31
C ASN A 46 -9.71 2.74 -5.97
N LEU A 47 -9.17 2.39 -4.80
CA LEU A 47 -9.15 1.01 -4.32
C LEU A 47 -10.59 0.53 -4.03
N THR A 48 -11.38 1.35 -3.37
CA THR A 48 -12.79 1.10 -3.06
C THR A 48 -13.61 0.83 -4.32
N LYS A 49 -13.49 1.71 -5.32
CA LYS A 49 -14.20 1.57 -6.61
C LYS A 49 -13.71 0.36 -7.41
N GLY A 50 -12.41 0.10 -7.36
CA GLY A 50 -11.76 -1.02 -8.06
C GLY A 50 -12.17 -2.39 -7.52
N LEU A 51 -12.63 -2.48 -6.28
CA LEU A 51 -13.14 -3.69 -5.64
C LEU A 51 -14.67 -3.78 -5.63
N GLY A 52 -15.38 -2.95 -6.42
CA GLY A 52 -16.82 -3.06 -6.65
C GLY A 52 -17.71 -2.15 -5.80
N TYR A 53 -17.13 -1.34 -4.93
CA TYR A 53 -17.86 -0.44 -4.02
C TYR A 53 -17.94 0.99 -4.58
N ARG A 54 -18.41 1.14 -5.84
CA ARG A 54 -18.58 2.43 -6.50
C ARG A 54 -19.74 3.25 -5.92
N ASP A 55 -20.79 2.56 -5.48
CA ASP A 55 -21.95 3.18 -4.87
C ASP A 55 -21.75 3.31 -3.36
N ARG A 56 -21.86 4.54 -2.84
CA ARG A 56 -21.73 4.85 -1.42
C ARG A 56 -22.75 4.10 -0.56
N SER A 57 -23.91 3.72 -1.11
CA SER A 57 -24.94 2.95 -0.41
C SER A 57 -24.50 1.52 -0.05
N LYS A 58 -23.43 1.01 -0.67
CA LYS A 58 -22.93 -0.36 -0.44
C LYS A 58 -22.09 -0.52 0.82
N TYR A 59 -21.74 0.57 1.50
CA TYR A 59 -21.02 0.54 2.77
C TYR A 59 -21.52 1.61 3.71
N ARG A 60 -21.53 1.30 5.00
CA ARG A 60 -22.11 2.19 6.02
C ARG A 60 -21.10 3.25 6.46
N TYR A 61 -19.88 2.83 6.77
CA TYR A 61 -18.82 3.67 7.28
C TYR A 61 -17.59 3.60 6.36
N SER A 62 -16.78 4.66 6.38
CA SER A 62 -15.54 4.81 5.63
C SER A 62 -14.36 5.02 6.58
N VAL A 63 -13.15 5.05 6.05
CA VAL A 63 -11.95 5.37 6.82
C VAL A 63 -12.03 6.75 7.48
N LYS A 64 -12.76 7.72 6.90
CA LYS A 64 -13.04 9.00 7.54
C LYS A 64 -13.84 8.79 8.82
N ASP A 65 -14.93 8.02 8.76
CA ASP A 65 -15.78 7.76 9.92
C ASP A 65 -14.99 7.08 11.02
N LEU A 66 -14.14 6.11 10.68
CA LEU A 66 -13.23 5.44 11.60
C LEU A 66 -12.33 6.43 12.36
N ILE A 67 -11.75 7.41 11.66
CA ILE A 67 -10.88 8.42 12.26
C ILE A 67 -11.68 9.36 13.16
N PHE A 68 -12.89 9.75 12.75
CA PHE A 68 -13.76 10.61 13.55
C PHE A 68 -14.26 9.90 14.82
N ASP A 69 -14.56 8.62 14.73
CA ASP A 69 -14.95 7.83 15.90
C ASP A 69 -13.79 7.70 16.90
N GLU A 70 -12.55 7.51 16.42
CA GLU A 70 -11.35 7.54 17.28
C GLU A 70 -11.16 8.91 17.95
N LEU A 71 -11.38 10.01 17.24
CA LEU A 71 -11.28 11.37 17.80
C LEU A 71 -12.35 11.69 18.85
N ASN A 72 -13.55 11.18 18.65
CA ASN A 72 -14.71 11.43 19.53
C ASN A 72 -14.85 10.36 20.62
N GLU A 73 -13.89 9.42 20.70
CA GLU A 73 -13.94 8.27 21.63
C GLU A 73 -15.26 7.48 21.54
N THR A 74 -15.83 7.43 20.32
CA THR A 74 -17.03 6.66 20.03
C THR A 74 -16.64 5.24 19.66
N SER A 75 -17.13 4.28 20.44
CA SER A 75 -16.87 2.86 20.18
C SER A 75 -17.95 2.25 19.29
N LYS A 76 -17.55 1.71 18.16
CA LYS A 76 -18.36 0.85 17.28
C LYS A 76 -17.70 -0.50 17.15
N ASP A 77 -18.47 -1.51 16.77
CA ASP A 77 -17.86 -2.78 16.37
C ASP A 77 -16.98 -2.55 15.12
N PHE A 78 -15.73 -3.02 15.19
CA PHE A 78 -14.77 -2.87 14.09
C PHE A 78 -15.31 -3.45 12.77
N GLN A 79 -16.20 -4.45 12.83
CA GLN A 79 -16.82 -5.05 11.65
C GLN A 79 -17.73 -4.07 10.89
N GLU A 80 -18.24 -3.04 11.54
CA GLU A 80 -19.10 -2.05 10.88
C GLU A 80 -18.37 -1.19 9.83
N TYR A 81 -17.04 -1.08 9.95
CA TYR A 81 -16.21 -0.35 8.98
C TYR A 81 -15.78 -1.20 7.79
N ILE A 82 -16.05 -2.50 7.83
CA ILE A 82 -15.51 -3.48 6.88
C ILE A 82 -16.54 -3.82 5.82
N VAL A 83 -16.06 -3.91 4.58
CA VAL A 83 -16.72 -4.59 3.49
C VAL A 83 -15.78 -5.65 2.92
N SER A 84 -16.33 -6.77 2.43
CA SER A 84 -15.52 -7.91 1.95
C SER A 84 -15.60 -8.04 0.43
N SER A 85 -14.47 -8.27 -0.23
CA SER A 85 -14.38 -8.50 -1.66
C SER A 85 -13.21 -9.44 -1.96
N GLU A 86 -13.40 -10.43 -2.81
CA GLU A 86 -12.34 -11.29 -3.35
C GLU A 86 -11.42 -11.90 -2.27
N ASN A 87 -12.00 -12.40 -1.16
CA ASN A 87 -11.32 -13.00 0.00
C ASN A 87 -10.41 -12.03 0.79
N VAL A 88 -10.59 -10.73 0.64
CA VAL A 88 -9.97 -9.70 1.47
C VAL A 88 -11.05 -8.80 2.07
N ASP A 89 -10.76 -8.22 3.20
CA ASP A 89 -11.57 -7.18 3.81
C ASP A 89 -11.06 -5.81 3.43
N LEU A 90 -11.95 -4.82 3.36
CA LEU A 90 -11.65 -3.45 2.94
C LEU A 90 -12.30 -2.45 3.88
N ILE A 91 -11.55 -1.47 4.36
CA ILE A 91 -12.08 -0.21 4.89
C ILE A 91 -12.13 0.79 3.73
N PRO A 92 -13.35 1.16 3.28
CA PRO A 92 -13.51 1.99 2.08
C PRO A 92 -13.21 3.47 2.34
N ALA A 93 -12.87 4.20 1.27
CA ALA A 93 -12.78 5.65 1.26
C ALA A 93 -13.78 6.29 0.29
N ASN A 94 -14.00 7.57 0.49
CA ASN A 94 -14.75 8.43 -0.43
C ASN A 94 -14.22 9.86 -0.36
N ILE A 95 -14.84 10.75 -1.16
CA ILE A 95 -14.43 12.16 -1.27
C ILE A 95 -14.48 12.92 0.05
N ASP A 96 -15.28 12.48 1.02
CA ASP A 96 -15.39 13.12 2.33
C ASP A 96 -14.07 13.11 3.10
N LEU A 97 -13.15 12.20 2.75
CA LEU A 97 -11.80 12.13 3.32
C LEU A 97 -10.95 13.37 2.96
N ALA A 98 -11.24 14.08 1.88
CA ALA A 98 -10.47 15.26 1.46
C ALA A 98 -10.44 16.39 2.51
N GLY A 99 -11.45 16.49 3.37
CA GLY A 99 -11.50 17.46 4.46
C GLY A 99 -10.80 17.07 5.74
N LEU A 100 -10.21 15.88 5.81
CA LEU A 100 -9.66 15.33 7.04
C LEU A 100 -8.55 16.21 7.65
N ASP A 101 -7.63 16.72 6.83
CA ASP A 101 -6.51 17.55 7.31
C ASP A 101 -6.99 18.84 8.00
N ILE A 102 -8.09 19.41 7.55
CA ILE A 102 -8.71 20.61 8.17
C ILE A 102 -9.22 20.24 9.56
N HIS A 103 -9.93 19.13 9.70
CA HIS A 103 -10.45 18.67 10.98
C HIS A 103 -9.34 18.27 11.96
N LEU A 104 -8.27 17.68 11.47
CA LEU A 104 -7.12 17.30 12.28
C LEU A 104 -6.21 18.48 12.66
N SER A 105 -6.37 19.65 12.04
CA SER A 105 -5.46 20.79 12.22
C SER A 105 -5.31 21.26 13.68
N SER A 106 -6.39 21.17 14.48
CA SER A 106 -6.44 21.53 15.90
C SER A 106 -6.18 20.37 16.86
N VAL A 107 -5.98 19.14 16.33
CA VAL A 107 -5.81 17.94 17.16
C VAL A 107 -4.34 17.78 17.53
N ILE A 108 -4.07 17.59 18.84
CA ILE A 108 -2.74 17.29 19.34
C ILE A 108 -2.33 15.88 18.88
N SER A 109 -1.11 15.73 18.38
CA SER A 109 -0.58 14.46 17.86
C SER A 109 -1.45 13.86 16.75
N ARG A 110 -2.01 14.72 15.91
CA ARG A 110 -2.91 14.37 14.80
C ARG A 110 -2.36 13.28 13.88
N GLU A 111 -1.05 13.21 13.71
CA GLU A 111 -0.35 12.20 12.90
C GLU A 111 -0.49 10.78 13.45
N THR A 112 -0.81 10.62 14.74
CA THR A 112 -0.98 9.31 15.38
C THR A 112 -2.43 8.81 15.40
N VAL A 113 -3.41 9.67 15.09
CA VAL A 113 -4.85 9.31 15.16
C VAL A 113 -5.15 8.10 14.30
N PHE A 114 -4.68 8.10 13.06
CA PHE A 114 -4.90 6.97 12.14
C PHE A 114 -4.25 5.67 12.63
N LYS A 115 -3.05 5.75 13.22
CA LYS A 115 -2.38 4.60 13.85
C LYS A 115 -3.22 4.01 14.97
N ARG A 116 -3.79 4.87 15.86
CA ARG A 116 -4.66 4.43 16.97
C ARG A 116 -5.95 3.81 16.43
N ALA A 117 -6.59 4.48 15.46
CA ALA A 117 -7.80 3.98 14.82
C ALA A 117 -7.62 2.58 14.19
N LEU A 118 -6.44 2.29 13.60
CA LEU A 118 -6.12 0.99 13.04
C LEU A 118 -5.78 -0.07 14.09
N SER A 119 -5.49 0.30 15.33
CA SER A 119 -5.03 -0.66 16.36
C SER A 119 -6.05 -1.75 16.68
N GLN A 120 -7.34 -1.43 16.61
CA GLN A 120 -8.43 -2.38 16.86
C GLN A 120 -8.51 -3.52 15.83
N PHE A 121 -7.96 -3.33 14.62
CA PHE A 121 -7.97 -4.36 13.57
C PHE A 121 -6.78 -5.32 13.66
N LYS A 122 -5.67 -4.90 14.27
CA LYS A 122 -4.41 -5.66 14.30
C LYS A 122 -4.52 -7.10 14.87
N PRO A 123 -5.37 -7.38 15.88
CA PRO A 123 -5.51 -8.76 16.39
C PRO A 123 -6.23 -9.70 15.42
N HIS A 124 -6.95 -9.16 14.43
CA HIS A 124 -7.85 -9.93 13.57
C HIS A 124 -7.21 -10.31 12.23
N TYR A 125 -6.13 -9.63 11.83
CA TYR A 125 -5.47 -9.81 10.54
C TYR A 125 -4.00 -10.21 10.68
N ASP A 126 -3.43 -10.72 9.61
CA ASP A 126 -1.99 -10.99 9.48
C ASP A 126 -1.30 -9.81 8.76
N TYR A 127 -2.03 -9.18 7.83
CA TYR A 127 -1.57 -8.00 7.08
C TYR A 127 -2.66 -6.92 7.00
N ILE A 128 -2.24 -5.66 7.14
CA ILE A 128 -3.03 -4.47 6.82
C ILE A 128 -2.28 -3.73 5.72
N LEU A 129 -2.87 -3.61 4.52
CA LEU A 129 -2.27 -2.89 3.39
C LEU A 129 -2.98 -1.55 3.19
N ILE A 130 -2.22 -0.45 3.20
CA ILE A 130 -2.77 0.90 3.06
C ILE A 130 -2.44 1.44 1.66
N ASP A 131 -3.48 1.78 0.88
CA ASP A 131 -3.36 2.55 -0.36
C ASP A 131 -3.44 4.04 -0.05
N SER A 132 -2.35 4.77 -0.23
CA SER A 132 -2.34 6.20 0.06
C SER A 132 -1.33 6.97 -0.78
N ASN A 133 -1.51 8.29 -0.81
CA ASN A 133 -0.41 9.20 -1.05
C ASN A 133 0.50 9.23 0.19
N PRO A 134 1.78 9.67 0.09
CA PRO A 134 2.71 9.70 1.23
C PRO A 134 2.32 10.81 2.22
N ALA A 135 1.19 10.60 2.91
CA ALA A 135 0.74 11.44 4.01
C ALA A 135 1.43 11.04 5.31
N LEU A 136 1.68 12.00 6.19
CA LEU A 136 2.32 11.74 7.49
C LEU A 136 1.56 10.71 8.31
N ASN A 137 0.23 10.78 8.31
CA ASN A 137 -0.64 9.83 9.03
C ASN A 137 -0.38 8.38 8.59
N THR A 138 -0.19 8.15 7.29
CA THR A 138 0.10 6.82 6.74
C THR A 138 1.50 6.34 7.14
N LEU A 139 2.51 7.20 7.06
CA LEU A 139 3.88 6.87 7.45
C LEU A 139 4.00 6.55 8.94
N VAL A 140 3.18 7.21 9.79
CA VAL A 140 3.13 6.94 11.24
C VAL A 140 2.38 5.65 11.55
N ALA A 141 1.34 5.32 10.80
CA ALA A 141 0.54 4.11 11.01
C ALA A 141 1.22 2.82 10.51
N ALA A 142 2.10 2.93 9.52
CA ALA A 142 2.75 1.78 8.89
C ALA A 142 3.91 1.21 9.74
N ASN A 143 4.09 -0.12 9.70
CA ASN A 143 5.31 -0.79 10.13
C ASN A 143 6.38 -0.73 9.03
N SER A 144 5.95 -0.87 7.78
CA SER A 144 6.85 -0.85 6.63
C SER A 144 6.20 -0.27 5.38
N LEU A 145 7.04 0.04 4.40
CA LEU A 145 6.64 0.61 3.12
C LEU A 145 7.05 -0.30 1.96
N ILE A 146 6.17 -0.44 0.99
CA ILE A 146 6.52 -0.85 -0.37
C ILE A 146 6.40 0.38 -1.25
N ILE A 147 7.44 0.65 -2.06
CA ILE A 147 7.52 1.84 -2.90
C ILE A 147 7.39 1.45 -4.37
N PRO A 148 6.18 1.50 -4.96
CA PRO A 148 6.01 1.28 -6.39
C PRO A 148 6.65 2.42 -7.19
N VAL A 149 7.50 2.08 -8.16
CA VAL A 149 8.21 3.03 -9.03
C VAL A 149 8.01 2.60 -10.47
N GLN A 150 7.44 3.49 -11.29
CA GLN A 150 7.27 3.21 -12.72
C GLN A 150 8.60 3.24 -13.46
N ALA A 151 8.81 2.28 -14.36
CA ALA A 151 10.02 2.19 -15.21
C ALA A 151 10.00 3.26 -16.32
N GLU A 152 10.21 4.53 -15.95
CA GLU A 152 10.21 5.69 -16.85
C GLU A 152 11.30 6.71 -16.46
N PRO A 153 11.68 7.65 -17.36
CA PRO A 153 12.68 8.67 -17.08
C PRO A 153 12.41 9.43 -15.78
N TYR A 154 13.47 9.83 -15.07
CA TYR A 154 13.44 10.53 -13.77
C TYR A 154 12.87 9.71 -12.60
N ALA A 155 12.77 8.38 -12.75
CA ALA A 155 12.32 7.52 -11.65
C ALA A 155 13.23 7.62 -10.41
N THR A 156 14.54 7.73 -10.62
CA THR A 156 15.56 7.86 -9.57
C THR A 156 15.47 9.18 -8.80
N ASP A 157 15.16 10.29 -9.50
CA ASP A 157 15.03 11.61 -8.87
C ASP A 157 13.82 11.66 -7.92
N GLY A 158 12.65 11.27 -8.44
CA GLY A 158 11.42 11.23 -7.64
C GLY A 158 11.50 10.26 -6.46
N LEU A 159 12.24 9.15 -6.62
CA LEU A 159 12.47 8.20 -5.53
C LEU A 159 13.39 8.81 -4.46
N SER A 160 14.45 9.53 -4.86
CA SER A 160 15.35 10.20 -3.91
C SER A 160 14.62 11.23 -3.04
N ASP A 161 13.73 12.03 -3.61
CA ASP A 161 12.93 13.00 -2.86
C ASP A 161 11.94 12.33 -1.90
N LEU A 162 11.30 11.24 -2.33
CA LEU A 162 10.44 10.44 -1.46
C LEU A 162 11.22 9.84 -0.29
N LEU A 163 12.41 9.29 -0.53
CA LEU A 163 13.24 8.71 0.53
C LEU A 163 13.67 9.75 1.57
N ARG A 164 13.95 10.99 1.19
CA ARG A 164 14.20 12.09 2.14
C ARG A 164 12.97 12.37 3.03
N THR A 165 11.79 12.37 2.45
CA THR A 165 10.52 12.54 3.20
C THR A 165 10.32 11.39 4.19
N ILE A 166 10.54 10.14 3.76
CA ILE A 166 10.44 8.94 4.61
C ILE A 166 11.47 9.00 5.75
N GLN A 167 12.71 9.38 5.48
CA GLN A 167 13.76 9.52 6.50
C GLN A 167 13.40 10.57 7.55
N THR A 168 12.79 11.68 7.14
CA THR A 168 12.31 12.72 8.05
C THR A 168 11.19 12.20 8.94
N ALA A 169 10.19 11.55 8.37
CA ALA A 169 9.10 10.93 9.13
C ALA A 169 9.61 9.84 10.08
N LYS A 170 10.55 8.99 9.62
CA LYS A 170 11.18 7.97 10.47
C LYS A 170 11.88 8.58 11.68
N ARG A 171 12.70 9.62 11.47
CA ARG A 171 13.47 10.25 12.53
C ARG A 171 12.59 10.97 13.55
N GLN A 172 11.50 11.60 13.12
CA GLN A 172 10.71 12.49 13.95
C GLN A 172 9.45 11.84 14.54
N LEU A 173 8.82 10.91 13.83
CA LEU A 173 7.48 10.45 14.14
C LEU A 173 7.36 8.92 14.30
N ASN A 174 8.08 8.13 13.50
CA ASN A 174 7.99 6.67 13.53
C ASN A 174 9.38 6.02 13.37
N PRO A 175 10.20 5.94 14.43
CA PRO A 175 11.56 5.38 14.37
C PRO A 175 11.61 3.93 13.88
N GLU A 176 10.55 3.15 14.08
CA GLU A 176 10.43 1.76 13.70
C GLU A 176 10.06 1.56 12.22
N LEU A 177 9.71 2.64 11.50
CA LEU A 177 9.35 2.55 10.09
C LEU A 177 10.49 1.94 9.27
N SER A 178 10.17 0.91 8.51
CA SER A 178 11.12 0.24 7.61
C SER A 178 10.66 0.36 6.14
N ILE A 179 11.54 0.00 5.21
CA ILE A 179 11.20 -0.14 3.79
C ILE A 179 11.38 -1.61 3.44
N ASP A 180 10.28 -2.30 3.10
CA ASP A 180 10.32 -3.70 2.66
C ASP A 180 10.95 -3.83 1.27
N GLY A 181 10.78 -2.81 0.43
CA GLY A 181 11.44 -2.75 -0.86
C GLY A 181 10.85 -1.74 -1.84
N ILE A 182 11.63 -1.50 -2.89
CA ILE A 182 11.21 -0.77 -4.09
C ILE A 182 10.65 -1.79 -5.08
N LEU A 183 9.45 -1.53 -5.60
CA LEU A 183 8.78 -2.35 -6.60
C LEU A 183 8.77 -1.63 -7.95
N ILE A 184 9.50 -2.16 -8.93
CA ILE A 184 9.48 -1.60 -10.29
C ILE A 184 8.19 -2.04 -10.97
N THR A 185 7.44 -1.07 -11.49
CA THR A 185 6.11 -1.28 -12.06
C THR A 185 6.04 -0.80 -13.52
N MET A 186 5.01 -1.26 -14.22
CA MET A 186 4.70 -0.88 -15.61
C MET A 186 5.87 -1.10 -16.56
N THR A 187 6.66 -2.15 -16.30
CA THR A 187 7.78 -2.51 -17.17
C THR A 187 7.27 -3.02 -18.53
N ASP A 188 8.03 -2.73 -19.58
CA ASP A 188 7.90 -3.36 -20.90
C ASP A 188 9.24 -3.99 -21.28
N GLN A 189 9.33 -5.30 -21.13
CA GLN A 189 10.55 -6.07 -21.39
C GLN A 189 10.97 -6.04 -22.86
N ARG A 190 10.13 -5.58 -23.78
CA ARG A 190 10.46 -5.42 -25.21
C ARG A 190 11.25 -4.15 -25.48
N THR A 191 11.27 -3.17 -24.56
CA THR A 191 11.92 -1.88 -24.73
C THR A 191 13.27 -1.81 -24.00
N ASN A 192 14.28 -1.27 -24.66
CA ASN A 192 15.57 -1.02 -24.03
C ASN A 192 15.48 0.06 -22.95
N LEU A 193 14.57 1.03 -23.11
CA LEU A 193 14.33 2.08 -22.12
C LEU A 193 13.90 1.49 -20.78
N SER A 194 12.90 0.63 -20.77
CA SER A 194 12.40 0.01 -19.52
C SER A 194 13.51 -0.81 -18.82
N LYS A 195 14.26 -1.60 -19.58
CA LYS A 195 15.41 -2.38 -19.05
C LYS A 195 16.49 -1.47 -18.47
N HIS A 196 16.81 -0.38 -19.16
CA HIS A 196 17.82 0.60 -18.71
C HIS A 196 17.40 1.22 -17.36
N ILE A 197 16.16 1.71 -17.25
CA ILE A 197 15.65 2.33 -16.04
C ILE A 197 15.57 1.32 -14.89
N SER A 198 15.10 0.09 -15.14
CA SER A 198 15.12 -0.97 -14.12
C SER A 198 16.53 -1.21 -13.58
N SER A 199 17.54 -1.25 -14.46
CA SER A 199 18.95 -1.39 -14.06
C SER A 199 19.45 -0.17 -13.29
N GLU A 200 19.07 1.03 -13.72
CA GLU A 200 19.44 2.29 -13.05
C GLU A 200 18.91 2.34 -11.62
N VAL A 201 17.62 2.04 -11.41
CA VAL A 201 17.03 1.97 -10.08
C VAL A 201 17.73 0.93 -9.19
N ARG A 202 18.03 -0.27 -9.72
CA ARG A 202 18.75 -1.31 -8.98
C ARG A 202 20.17 -0.90 -8.63
N ASN A 203 20.87 -0.24 -9.53
CA ASN A 203 22.24 0.23 -9.28
C ASN A 203 22.30 1.39 -8.28
N ALA A 204 21.35 2.33 -8.37
CA ALA A 204 21.30 3.49 -7.49
C ALA A 204 20.91 3.14 -6.03
N PHE A 205 19.96 2.23 -5.85
CA PHE A 205 19.36 1.98 -4.55
C PHE A 205 19.58 0.56 -4.00
N GLY A 206 19.87 -0.42 -4.84
CA GLY A 206 19.91 -1.84 -4.48
C GLY A 206 20.93 -2.22 -3.41
N ASN A 207 21.96 -1.41 -3.19
CA ASN A 207 22.94 -1.60 -2.12
C ASN A 207 22.45 -1.13 -0.73
N GLN A 208 21.42 -0.27 -0.69
CA GLN A 208 20.90 0.35 0.52
C GLN A 208 19.49 -0.11 0.87
N ILE A 209 18.67 -0.32 -0.16
CA ILE A 209 17.26 -0.69 -0.04
C ILE A 209 17.02 -1.89 -0.96
N LYS A 210 16.30 -2.89 -0.45
CA LYS A 210 15.87 -4.00 -1.30
C LYS A 210 15.08 -3.48 -2.50
N VAL A 211 15.47 -3.89 -3.71
CA VAL A 211 14.63 -3.77 -4.91
C VAL A 211 14.08 -5.16 -5.20
N PHE A 212 12.76 -5.33 -5.18
CA PHE A 212 12.14 -6.62 -5.44
C PHE A 212 12.63 -7.23 -6.75
N HIS A 213 12.85 -8.54 -6.76
CA HIS A 213 13.22 -9.24 -8.00
C HIS A 213 12.08 -9.22 -8.99
N THR A 214 10.87 -9.37 -8.48
CA THR A 214 9.65 -9.27 -9.28
C THR A 214 9.44 -7.83 -9.77
N GLU A 215 9.22 -7.69 -11.07
CA GLU A 215 8.77 -6.46 -11.71
C GLU A 215 7.35 -6.64 -12.22
N ILE A 216 6.52 -5.60 -12.08
CA ILE A 216 5.14 -5.65 -12.55
C ILE A 216 5.05 -5.13 -13.99
N PRO A 217 4.71 -5.98 -14.97
CA PRO A 217 4.62 -5.56 -16.35
C PRO A 217 3.41 -4.63 -16.58
N ARG A 218 3.52 -3.76 -17.57
CA ARG A 218 2.38 -2.97 -18.04
C ARG A 218 1.35 -3.91 -18.65
N CYS A 219 0.13 -3.86 -18.14
CA CYS A 219 -0.97 -4.70 -18.60
C CYS A 219 -2.25 -3.87 -18.74
N VAL A 220 -2.80 -3.82 -19.95
CA VAL A 220 -4.05 -3.10 -20.24
C VAL A 220 -5.21 -3.66 -19.42
N LYS A 221 -5.24 -4.98 -19.21
CA LYS A 221 -6.28 -5.64 -18.40
C LYS A 221 -6.30 -5.18 -16.95
N THR A 222 -5.16 -4.68 -16.42
CA THR A 222 -5.12 -4.09 -15.06
C THR A 222 -5.94 -2.80 -14.99
N ALA A 223 -5.90 -1.98 -16.05
CA ALA A 223 -6.72 -0.77 -16.14
C ALA A 223 -8.19 -1.09 -16.43
N GLU A 224 -8.46 -2.05 -17.29
CA GLU A 224 -9.82 -2.51 -17.62
C GLU A 224 -10.54 -3.07 -16.40
N ALA A 225 -9.88 -3.88 -15.58
CA ALA A 225 -10.45 -4.50 -14.39
C ALA A 225 -11.14 -3.48 -13.48
N SER A 226 -10.49 -2.33 -13.26
CA SER A 226 -11.05 -1.27 -12.43
C SER A 226 -12.33 -0.66 -13.02
N LEU A 227 -12.56 -0.71 -14.34
CA LEU A 227 -13.82 -0.25 -14.95
C LEU A 227 -14.99 -1.16 -14.59
N TYR A 228 -14.73 -2.42 -14.34
CA TYR A 228 -15.75 -3.42 -13.99
C TYR A 228 -15.89 -3.62 -12.47
N GLY A 229 -15.13 -2.88 -11.66
CA GLY A 229 -15.17 -3.03 -10.20
C GLY A 229 -14.64 -4.39 -9.73
N GLN A 230 -13.66 -4.91 -10.43
CA GLN A 230 -12.97 -6.17 -10.14
C GLN A 230 -11.47 -5.91 -10.01
N SER A 231 -10.80 -6.72 -9.21
CA SER A 231 -9.34 -6.68 -9.21
C SER A 231 -8.76 -7.23 -10.52
N PRO A 232 -7.53 -6.85 -10.90
CA PRO A 232 -6.82 -7.51 -11.99
C PRO A 232 -6.67 -9.02 -11.80
N MET A 233 -6.65 -9.49 -10.54
CA MET A 233 -6.54 -10.91 -10.19
C MET A 233 -7.77 -11.70 -10.62
N SER A 234 -8.97 -11.17 -10.39
CA SER A 234 -10.24 -11.76 -10.80
C SER A 234 -10.51 -11.57 -12.28
N TYR A 235 -10.30 -10.36 -12.80
CA TYR A 235 -10.62 -10.01 -14.18
C TYR A 235 -9.73 -10.73 -15.19
N ALA A 236 -8.44 -10.89 -14.88
CA ALA A 236 -7.46 -11.49 -15.79
C ALA A 236 -6.50 -12.43 -15.04
N PRO A 237 -7.00 -13.58 -14.51
CA PRO A 237 -6.22 -14.46 -13.62
C PRO A 237 -4.95 -15.04 -14.27
N ASN A 238 -4.93 -15.16 -15.60
CA ASN A 238 -3.82 -15.72 -16.37
C ASN A 238 -2.91 -14.64 -16.97
N SER A 239 -3.09 -13.36 -16.63
CA SER A 239 -2.26 -12.29 -17.16
C SER A 239 -0.84 -12.31 -16.58
N GLU A 240 0.11 -11.69 -17.29
CA GLU A 240 1.49 -11.56 -16.80
C GLU A 240 1.54 -10.74 -15.50
N SER A 241 0.72 -9.69 -15.40
CA SER A 241 0.65 -8.90 -14.17
C SER A 241 0.13 -9.69 -12.99
N THR A 242 -0.90 -10.54 -13.17
CA THR A 242 -1.39 -11.44 -12.11
C THR A 242 -0.33 -12.41 -11.65
N ARG A 243 0.41 -13.04 -12.58
CA ARG A 243 1.54 -13.92 -12.22
C ARG A 243 2.63 -13.17 -11.46
N ALA A 244 2.95 -11.94 -11.88
CA ALA A 244 3.92 -11.09 -11.21
C ALA A 244 3.50 -10.75 -9.78
N TYR A 245 2.23 -10.37 -9.53
CA TYR A 245 1.74 -10.11 -8.18
C TYR A 245 1.75 -11.37 -7.29
N ASN A 246 1.43 -12.53 -7.84
CA ASN A 246 1.57 -13.80 -7.11
C ASN A 246 3.04 -14.10 -6.75
N GLN A 247 3.99 -13.73 -7.59
CA GLN A 247 5.40 -13.85 -7.27
C GLN A 247 5.84 -12.84 -6.21
N LEU A 248 5.36 -11.59 -6.31
CA LEU A 248 5.63 -10.54 -5.33
C LEU A 248 5.16 -10.95 -3.93
N SER A 249 3.96 -11.56 -3.81
CA SER A 249 3.45 -12.00 -2.50
C SER A 249 4.37 -13.02 -1.84
N LYS A 250 5.00 -13.92 -2.62
CA LYS A 250 5.99 -14.87 -2.10
C LYS A 250 7.26 -14.18 -1.63
N GLU A 251 7.71 -13.14 -2.35
CA GLU A 251 8.86 -12.34 -1.92
C GLU A 251 8.57 -11.55 -0.64
N VAL A 252 7.35 -11.03 -0.47
CA VAL A 252 6.93 -10.34 0.76
C VAL A 252 6.89 -11.32 1.93
N LEU A 253 6.28 -12.49 1.77
CA LEU A 253 6.24 -13.53 2.80
C LEU A 253 7.65 -13.99 3.21
N SER A 254 8.57 -14.17 2.26
CA SER A 254 9.95 -14.57 2.56
C SER A 254 10.74 -13.54 3.37
N VAL A 255 10.44 -12.26 3.21
CA VAL A 255 11.02 -11.19 4.05
C VAL A 255 10.56 -11.32 5.49
N ASP A 256 9.29 -11.62 5.69
CA ASP A 256 8.69 -11.69 7.02
C ASP A 256 9.12 -12.95 7.79
N ASP A 257 9.31 -14.07 7.09
CA ASP A 257 9.82 -15.32 7.67
C ASP A 257 11.31 -15.24 8.10
N GLY A 258 11.97 -14.10 7.92
CA GLY A 258 13.34 -13.86 8.40
C GLY A 258 14.45 -14.38 7.49
N ILE A 259 14.11 -15.01 6.38
CA ILE A 259 15.08 -15.59 5.43
C ILE A 259 15.90 -14.48 4.73
N ALA A 260 15.33 -13.28 4.56
CA ALA A 260 15.96 -12.14 3.88
C ALA A 260 16.56 -11.09 4.82
N LYS A 261 16.32 -11.14 6.15
CA LYS A 261 16.79 -10.10 7.11
C LYS A 261 18.30 -9.98 7.24
N ASN A 262 19.07 -10.95 6.76
CA ASN A 262 20.54 -10.96 6.91
C ASN A 262 21.33 -10.22 5.82
N GLN A 263 20.71 -9.84 4.69
CA GLN A 263 21.44 -9.25 3.56
C GLN A 263 21.53 -7.71 3.59
N TYR A 264 20.68 -7.01 4.34
CA TYR A 264 20.53 -5.54 4.27
C TYR A 264 20.70 -4.84 5.63
N LYS A 265 21.62 -5.34 6.48
CA LYS A 265 21.96 -4.71 7.76
C LYS A 265 22.98 -3.57 7.57
N GLN A 266 22.63 -2.48 6.91
CA GLN A 266 23.36 -1.22 7.09
C GLN A 266 22.39 -0.06 7.28
N PRO A 267 22.59 0.80 8.31
CA PRO A 267 21.78 1.99 8.48
C PRO A 267 22.05 2.95 7.32
N ILE A 268 21.00 3.46 6.72
CA ILE A 268 21.07 4.59 5.80
C ILE A 268 21.64 5.77 6.59
N ARG A 269 22.86 6.18 6.27
CA ARG A 269 23.53 7.36 6.86
C ARG A 269 23.03 8.65 6.23
#